data_80693585f383784f9a664ef91ccceb31
#
_entry.id   80693585f383784f9a664ef91ccceb31
#
_cell.length_a   1.000
_cell.length_b   1.000
_cell.length_c   1.000
_cell.angle_alpha   90.00
_cell.angle_beta   90.00
_cell.angle_gamma   90.00
#
_symmetry.space_group_name_H-M   'P 1'
#
loop_
_entity.id
_entity.type
_entity.pdbx_description
1 polymer ?
#
loop_
_entity_poly.entity_id
_entity_poly.type
_entity_poly.pdbx_seq_one_letter_code
_entity_poly.pdbx_strand_id
1 'polypeptide(L)'
;MVDGPETVTLARSDSQAVSTAAPRPWARRVAYLLASAAAIALVPAPAHADLKLCNTTSSRVGVAIGYRDVEGWATEGWWNVASHTCETLLKGVLIARFYYIHAIDYDRGGEWGGTLYMCTDDKAFTIRDVKECEKRGYKKTGFFEVDTGEERDWTVRLTDPEGEAKSQ
;
A
#
# COMPACT_ATOMS: atom_id res chain seq x y z
N MET A 1 33.93 36.19 -84.51
CA MET A 1 34.44 37.55 -84.58
C MET A 1 33.56 38.39 -83.69
N VAL A 2 34.16 38.85 -82.69
CA VAL A 2 33.75 39.94 -81.83
C VAL A 2 32.47 39.75 -80.96
N ASP A 3 32.70 39.35 -79.83
CA ASP A 3 31.82 39.23 -78.67
C ASP A 3 31.39 40.62 -78.20
N GLY A 4 30.10 40.74 -77.81
CA GLY A 4 29.59 41.85 -77.05
C GLY A 4 29.38 41.46 -75.59
N PRO A 5 29.63 42.35 -74.64
CA PRO A 5 29.59 42.01 -73.21
C PRO A 5 28.15 42.03 -72.68
N GLU A 6 27.83 40.97 -71.93
CA GLU A 6 26.59 40.83 -71.18
C GLU A 6 26.60 41.75 -69.91
N THR A 7 25.56 42.53 -69.79
CA THR A 7 25.36 43.42 -68.65
C THR A 7 24.76 42.64 -67.50
N VAL A 8 25.51 42.43 -66.42
CA VAL A 8 25.02 41.80 -65.16
C VAL A 8 24.24 42.81 -64.37
N THR A 9 22.95 42.61 -64.23
CA THR A 9 22.07 43.42 -63.34
C THR A 9 22.18 42.88 -61.91
N LEU A 10 22.74 43.66 -61.01
CA LEU A 10 22.77 43.38 -59.57
C LEU A 10 21.37 43.58 -58.98
N ALA A 11 20.77 42.49 -58.53
CA ALA A 11 19.54 42.51 -57.78
C ALA A 11 19.81 43.06 -56.35
N ARG A 12 19.11 44.11 -55.99
CA ARG A 12 19.17 44.74 -54.65
C ARG A 12 18.44 43.89 -53.65
N SER A 13 19.15 43.33 -52.70
CA SER A 13 18.61 42.58 -51.57
C SER A 13 17.98 43.54 -50.56
N ASP A 14 16.66 43.58 -50.50
CA ASP A 14 15.92 44.26 -49.44
C ASP A 14 16.07 43.49 -48.12
N SER A 15 16.90 44.00 -47.24
CA SER A 15 16.98 43.52 -45.86
C SER A 15 15.75 43.98 -45.09
N GLN A 16 14.77 43.13 -44.92
CA GLN A 16 13.66 43.36 -44.00
C GLN A 16 14.20 43.23 -42.58
N ALA A 17 14.22 44.34 -41.88
CA ALA A 17 14.55 44.40 -40.43
C ALA A 17 13.41 43.72 -39.66
N VAL A 18 13.67 42.52 -39.14
CA VAL A 18 12.81 41.84 -38.17
C VAL A 18 12.86 42.63 -36.86
N SER A 19 11.78 43.39 -36.60
CA SER A 19 11.61 44.11 -35.33
C SER A 19 11.35 43.07 -34.21
N THR A 20 12.36 42.73 -33.45
CA THR A 20 12.22 41.93 -32.21
C THR A 20 11.64 42.85 -31.12
N ALA A 21 10.31 42.89 -31.04
CA ALA A 21 9.64 43.54 -29.91
C ALA A 21 9.95 42.75 -28.61
N ALA A 22 10.65 43.39 -27.69
CA ALA A 22 10.92 42.83 -26.39
C ALA A 22 9.60 42.49 -25.65
N PRO A 23 9.44 41.31 -25.07
CA PRO A 23 8.21 40.93 -24.38
C PRO A 23 8.01 41.84 -23.16
N ARG A 24 6.79 42.36 -23.03
CA ARG A 24 6.40 43.27 -21.94
C ARG A 24 6.63 42.61 -20.58
N PRO A 25 7.14 43.31 -19.55
CA PRO A 25 7.55 42.73 -18.26
C PRO A 25 6.41 42.01 -17.50
N TRP A 26 5.14 42.33 -17.80
CA TRP A 26 4.00 41.68 -17.19
C TRP A 26 3.79 40.22 -17.73
N ALA A 27 4.10 39.96 -18.98
CA ALA A 27 3.99 38.62 -19.55
C ALA A 27 4.97 37.62 -18.92
N ARG A 28 6.17 38.08 -18.51
CA ARG A 28 7.13 37.24 -17.78
C ARG A 28 6.66 36.89 -16.37
N ARG A 29 5.99 37.80 -15.68
CA ARG A 29 5.47 37.54 -14.32
C ARG A 29 4.33 36.52 -14.32
N VAL A 30 3.46 36.55 -15.32
CA VAL A 30 2.38 35.55 -15.48
C VAL A 30 2.95 34.16 -15.81
N ALA A 31 3.99 34.10 -16.66
CA ALA A 31 4.64 32.82 -16.99
C ALA A 31 5.32 32.18 -15.76
N TYR A 32 5.94 32.95 -14.87
CA TYR A 32 6.54 32.44 -13.63
C TYR A 32 5.49 31.98 -12.62
N LEU A 33 4.33 32.62 -12.53
CA LEU A 33 3.25 32.22 -11.63
C LEU A 33 2.56 30.95 -12.09
N LEU A 34 2.43 30.71 -13.38
CA LEU A 34 1.88 29.46 -13.93
C LEU A 34 2.86 28.29 -13.80
N ALA A 35 4.17 28.53 -13.91
CA ALA A 35 5.19 27.51 -13.73
C ALA A 35 5.31 27.04 -12.27
N SER A 36 5.12 27.94 -11.29
CA SER A 36 5.15 27.57 -9.86
C SER A 36 3.90 26.81 -9.40
N ALA A 37 2.73 27.02 -10.03
CA ALA A 37 1.51 26.28 -9.70
C ALA A 37 1.56 24.81 -10.16
N ALA A 38 2.29 24.50 -11.23
CA ALA A 38 2.44 23.13 -11.73
C ALA A 38 3.39 22.25 -10.89
N ALA A 39 4.29 22.84 -10.10
CA ALA A 39 5.25 22.12 -9.28
C ALA A 39 4.65 21.54 -7.98
N ILE A 40 3.47 21.99 -7.55
CA ILE A 40 2.84 21.54 -6.29
C ILE A 40 2.09 20.21 -6.46
N ALA A 41 1.81 19.76 -7.68
CA ALA A 41 0.99 18.57 -7.95
C ALA A 41 1.76 17.22 -7.85
N LEU A 42 3.04 17.21 -7.54
CA LEU A 42 3.91 16.04 -7.50
C LEU A 42 4.39 15.67 -6.10
N VAL A 43 3.61 15.97 -5.05
CA VAL A 43 3.90 15.42 -3.72
C VAL A 43 3.45 13.95 -3.75
N PRO A 44 4.37 12.96 -3.69
CA PRO A 44 3.99 11.57 -3.59
C PRO A 44 3.18 11.41 -2.30
N ALA A 45 1.97 10.84 -2.42
CA ALA A 45 1.20 10.45 -1.25
C ALA A 45 2.07 9.50 -0.40
N PRO A 46 2.08 9.63 0.94
CA PRO A 46 2.81 8.70 1.79
C PRO A 46 2.29 7.29 1.49
N ALA A 47 3.18 6.42 1.01
CA ALA A 47 2.88 5.01 0.90
C ALA A 47 2.70 4.48 2.32
N HIS A 48 1.46 4.17 2.71
CA HIS A 48 1.18 3.50 3.97
C HIS A 48 1.65 2.05 3.84
N ALA A 49 2.71 1.74 4.53
CA ALA A 49 3.24 0.39 4.65
C ALA A 49 2.62 -0.23 5.91
N ASP A 50 1.64 -1.11 5.74
CA ASP A 50 0.86 -1.71 6.82
C ASP A 50 0.59 -3.19 6.55
N LEU A 51 0.38 -4.00 7.60
CA LEU A 51 -0.29 -5.28 7.45
C LEU A 51 -1.79 -5.08 7.67
N LYS A 52 -2.56 -5.33 6.61
CA LYS A 52 -4.01 -5.23 6.62
C LYS A 52 -4.66 -6.61 6.49
N LEU A 53 -5.85 -6.73 7.05
CA LEU A 53 -6.72 -7.87 6.81
C LEU A 53 -8.07 -7.39 6.30
N CYS A 54 -8.49 -7.93 5.15
CA CYS A 54 -9.81 -7.71 4.57
C CYS A 54 -10.68 -8.95 4.78
N ASN A 55 -11.75 -8.78 5.50
CA ASN A 55 -12.77 -9.81 5.67
C ASN A 55 -13.73 -9.74 4.48
N THR A 56 -13.66 -10.72 3.58
CA THR A 56 -14.57 -10.81 2.42
C THR A 56 -15.75 -11.75 2.66
N THR A 57 -15.87 -12.30 3.88
CA THR A 57 -16.97 -13.16 4.28
C THR A 57 -18.23 -12.35 4.62
N SER A 58 -19.34 -13.03 4.74
CA SER A 58 -20.62 -12.43 5.18
C SER A 58 -20.76 -12.33 6.71
N SER A 59 -19.77 -12.82 7.46
CA SER A 59 -19.76 -12.84 8.93
C SER A 59 -18.82 -11.78 9.50
N ARG A 60 -19.07 -11.41 10.74
CA ARG A 60 -18.10 -10.68 11.55
C ARG A 60 -17.05 -11.65 12.09
N VAL A 61 -15.79 -11.29 11.99
CA VAL A 61 -14.67 -12.13 12.40
C VAL A 61 -13.82 -11.47 13.49
N GLY A 62 -13.31 -12.29 14.41
CA GLY A 62 -12.26 -11.90 15.35
C GLY A 62 -10.92 -12.36 14.82
N VAL A 63 -9.92 -11.49 14.83
CA VAL A 63 -8.60 -11.77 14.27
C VAL A 63 -7.53 -11.62 15.35
N ALA A 64 -6.63 -12.59 15.41
CA ALA A 64 -5.39 -12.51 16.16
C ALA A 64 -4.19 -12.65 15.22
N ILE A 65 -3.09 -11.95 15.54
CA ILE A 65 -1.86 -11.97 14.77
C ILE A 65 -0.70 -12.45 15.62
N GLY A 66 0.22 -13.21 15.02
CA GLY A 66 1.53 -13.55 15.55
C GLY A 66 2.62 -12.97 14.65
N TYR A 67 3.66 -12.41 15.24
CA TYR A 67 4.77 -11.84 14.49
C TYR A 67 6.04 -11.80 15.34
N ARG A 68 7.14 -11.50 14.68
CA ARG A 68 8.42 -11.28 15.35
C ARG A 68 8.90 -9.86 15.07
N ASP A 69 9.17 -9.12 16.15
CA ASP A 69 9.76 -7.78 16.10
C ASP A 69 11.16 -7.76 16.73
N VAL A 70 11.68 -6.56 17.02
CA VAL A 70 13.00 -6.37 17.63
C VAL A 70 13.08 -6.90 19.06
N GLU A 71 11.95 -7.02 19.75
CA GLU A 71 11.85 -7.56 21.12
C GLU A 71 11.63 -9.08 21.14
N GLY A 72 11.38 -9.69 19.97
CA GLY A 72 11.15 -11.12 19.84
C GLY A 72 9.76 -11.46 19.33
N TRP A 73 9.24 -12.61 19.74
CA TRP A 73 7.91 -13.05 19.35
C TRP A 73 6.82 -12.34 20.15
N ALA A 74 5.76 -11.99 19.43
CA ALA A 74 4.54 -11.44 20.01
C ALA A 74 3.30 -12.03 19.36
N THR A 75 2.21 -12.10 20.12
CA THR A 75 0.87 -12.30 19.61
C THR A 75 -0.05 -11.22 20.15
N GLU A 76 -0.94 -10.73 19.29
CA GLU A 76 -1.92 -9.70 19.63
C GLU A 76 -3.31 -10.08 19.11
N GLY A 77 -4.34 -9.62 19.74
CA GLY A 77 -5.73 -9.81 19.40
C GLY A 77 -6.66 -9.12 20.42
N TRP A 78 -7.91 -8.99 20.17
CA TRP A 78 -8.66 -9.39 18.99
C TRP A 78 -9.08 -8.14 18.22
N TRP A 79 -8.84 -8.15 16.92
CA TRP A 79 -9.48 -7.18 16.03
C TRP A 79 -10.84 -7.71 15.60
N ASN A 80 -11.90 -6.91 15.80
CA ASN A 80 -13.24 -7.25 15.33
C ASN A 80 -13.46 -6.64 13.95
N VAL A 81 -13.40 -7.46 12.91
CA VAL A 81 -13.51 -7.03 11.52
C VAL A 81 -14.90 -7.35 11.00
N ALA A 82 -15.68 -6.32 10.69
CA ALA A 82 -17.03 -6.48 10.16
C ALA A 82 -17.00 -7.14 8.77
N SER A 83 -18.12 -7.72 8.38
CA SER A 83 -18.32 -8.28 7.04
C SER A 83 -17.98 -7.24 5.96
N HIS A 84 -17.22 -7.67 4.94
CA HIS A 84 -16.80 -6.86 3.79
C HIS A 84 -16.03 -5.58 4.15
N THR A 85 -15.30 -5.57 5.27
CA THR A 85 -14.43 -4.47 5.67
C THR A 85 -12.98 -4.91 5.82
N CYS A 86 -12.08 -3.93 5.87
CA CYS A 86 -10.65 -4.17 6.11
C CYS A 86 -10.20 -3.42 7.36
N GLU A 87 -9.29 -4.03 8.12
CA GLU A 87 -8.65 -3.44 9.29
C GLU A 87 -7.13 -3.50 9.17
N THR A 88 -6.45 -2.50 9.73
CA THR A 88 -5.00 -2.50 9.84
C THR A 88 -4.59 -3.21 11.12
N LEU A 89 -3.94 -4.36 10.98
CA LEU A 89 -3.44 -5.15 12.12
C LEU A 89 -2.12 -4.61 12.66
N LEU A 90 -1.17 -4.30 11.78
CA LEU A 90 0.10 -3.67 12.14
C LEU A 90 0.31 -2.42 11.29
N LYS A 91 0.67 -1.33 11.94
CA LYS A 91 1.00 -0.06 11.28
C LYS A 91 2.50 0.05 11.05
N GLY A 92 2.88 0.60 9.91
CA GLY A 92 4.27 0.82 9.53
C GLY A 92 4.85 -0.31 8.71
N VAL A 93 6.11 -0.13 8.33
CA VAL A 93 6.84 -1.03 7.44
C VAL A 93 6.97 -2.42 8.03
N LEU A 94 6.60 -3.43 7.27
CA LEU A 94 6.80 -4.82 7.64
C LEU A 94 8.30 -5.14 7.68
N ILE A 95 8.77 -5.67 8.82
CA ILE A 95 10.19 -5.97 9.07
C ILE A 95 10.51 -7.45 9.02
N ALA A 96 9.48 -8.30 8.96
CA ALA A 96 9.60 -9.75 8.86
C ALA A 96 8.96 -10.24 7.56
N ARG A 97 9.42 -11.37 7.06
CA ARG A 97 8.83 -12.05 5.90
C ARG A 97 7.55 -12.81 6.27
N PHE A 98 7.52 -13.42 7.46
CA PHE A 98 6.43 -14.28 7.88
C PHE A 98 5.62 -13.64 9.00
N TYR A 99 4.31 -13.64 8.80
CA TYR A 99 3.31 -13.27 9.80
C TYR A 99 2.33 -14.43 9.97
N TYR A 100 1.65 -14.47 11.09
CA TYR A 100 0.81 -15.60 11.47
C TYR A 100 -0.57 -15.07 11.84
N ILE A 101 -1.62 -15.67 11.30
CA ILE A 101 -2.99 -15.24 11.51
C ILE A 101 -3.82 -16.38 12.09
N HIS A 102 -4.66 -16.05 13.04
CA HIS A 102 -5.77 -16.86 13.48
C HIS A 102 -7.04 -16.02 13.45
N ALA A 103 -8.12 -16.53 12.90
CA ALA A 103 -9.39 -15.84 12.88
C ALA A 103 -10.54 -16.77 13.27
N ILE A 104 -11.56 -16.20 13.91
CA ILE A 104 -12.78 -16.92 14.33
C ILE A 104 -14.00 -16.22 13.74
N ASP A 105 -14.97 -17.00 13.26
CA ASP A 105 -16.26 -16.52 12.81
C ASP A 105 -17.21 -16.40 14.00
N TYR A 106 -17.62 -15.19 14.35
CA TYR A 106 -18.51 -14.93 15.48
C TYR A 106 -19.98 -15.23 15.18
N ASP A 107 -20.39 -15.22 13.93
CA ASP A 107 -21.81 -15.27 13.56
C ASP A 107 -22.23 -16.68 13.16
N ARG A 108 -21.36 -17.46 12.52
CA ARG A 108 -21.64 -18.83 12.06
C ARG A 108 -20.83 -19.90 12.78
N GLY A 109 -19.79 -19.49 13.48
CA GLY A 109 -18.81 -20.39 14.06
C GLY A 109 -17.79 -20.87 13.04
N GLY A 110 -16.75 -21.53 13.53
CA GLY A 110 -15.61 -21.95 12.73
C GLY A 110 -14.41 -21.01 12.88
N GLU A 111 -13.31 -21.42 12.30
CA GLU A 111 -12.05 -20.70 12.43
C GLU A 111 -11.15 -20.87 11.20
N TRP A 112 -10.32 -19.87 10.96
CA TRP A 112 -9.16 -19.94 10.09
C TRP A 112 -7.92 -20.08 10.96
N GLY A 113 -7.43 -21.27 11.08
CA GLY A 113 -6.26 -21.62 11.89
C GLY A 113 -5.24 -22.40 11.10
N GLY A 114 -4.23 -22.93 11.78
CA GLY A 114 -3.17 -23.72 11.18
C GLY A 114 -2.43 -24.54 12.22
N THR A 115 -1.25 -25.05 11.84
CA THR A 115 -0.45 -25.96 12.65
C THR A 115 0.66 -25.27 13.44
N LEU A 116 0.81 -23.95 13.29
CA LEU A 116 1.78 -23.17 14.05
C LEU A 116 1.12 -22.63 15.33
N TYR A 117 1.53 -23.15 16.47
CA TYR A 117 0.88 -22.86 17.73
C TYR A 117 1.51 -21.66 18.43
N MET A 118 0.67 -20.69 18.82
CA MET A 118 1.02 -19.48 19.56
C MET A 118 0.03 -19.24 20.70
N CYS A 119 0.36 -18.30 21.57
CA CYS A 119 -0.47 -18.00 22.73
C CYS A 119 -1.56 -16.97 22.40
N THR A 120 -2.79 -17.21 22.89
CA THR A 120 -3.90 -16.25 22.82
C THR A 120 -4.60 -16.17 24.17
N ASP A 121 -5.45 -15.14 24.35
CA ASP A 121 -6.35 -14.98 25.48
C ASP A 121 -7.79 -14.78 24.99
N ASP A 122 -8.77 -14.90 25.88
CA ASP A 122 -10.19 -14.67 25.58
C ASP A 122 -10.54 -13.19 25.38
N LYS A 123 -9.80 -12.31 26.02
CA LYS A 123 -9.96 -10.86 25.93
C LYS A 123 -8.91 -10.30 24.97
N ALA A 124 -9.00 -9.01 24.67
CA ALA A 124 -7.93 -8.31 23.95
C ALA A 124 -6.59 -8.48 24.69
N PHE A 125 -5.55 -8.82 23.92
CA PHE A 125 -4.25 -9.21 24.49
C PHE A 125 -3.08 -8.72 23.65
N THR A 126 -1.94 -8.54 24.31
CA THR A 126 -0.59 -8.52 23.74
C THR A 126 0.27 -9.45 24.58
N ILE A 127 0.67 -10.58 24.02
CA ILE A 127 1.45 -11.60 24.73
C ILE A 127 2.82 -11.69 24.10
N ARG A 128 3.85 -11.46 24.91
CA ARG A 128 5.26 -11.67 24.54
C ARG A 128 5.66 -13.12 24.76
N ASP A 129 6.45 -13.66 23.84
CA ASP A 129 6.84 -15.05 23.74
C ASP A 129 5.65 -15.99 23.43
N VAL A 130 5.87 -16.93 22.53
CA VAL A 130 4.86 -17.86 22.03
C VAL A 130 4.97 -19.26 22.62
N LYS A 131 5.89 -19.44 23.60
CA LYS A 131 6.13 -20.73 24.23
C LYS A 131 5.35 -20.90 25.52
N GLU A 132 5.12 -22.16 25.88
CA GLU A 132 4.54 -22.56 27.17
C GLU A 132 3.22 -21.85 27.52
N CYS A 133 2.37 -21.61 26.54
CA CYS A 133 1.13 -20.84 26.68
C CYS A 133 0.31 -21.28 27.90
N GLU A 134 -0.01 -22.57 27.99
CA GLU A 134 -0.87 -23.13 29.04
C GLU A 134 -0.25 -22.98 30.44
N LYS A 135 1.07 -23.19 30.57
CA LYS A 135 1.76 -22.97 31.86
C LYS A 135 1.73 -21.51 32.33
N ARG A 136 1.60 -20.59 31.37
CA ARG A 136 1.52 -19.14 31.60
C ARG A 136 0.07 -18.66 31.74
N GLY A 137 -0.92 -19.57 31.65
CA GLY A 137 -2.33 -19.23 31.77
C GLY A 137 -3.01 -18.76 30.49
N TYR A 138 -2.36 -18.94 29.34
CA TYR A 138 -2.89 -18.59 28.02
C TYR A 138 -3.38 -19.83 27.27
N LYS A 139 -4.17 -19.61 26.24
CA LYS A 139 -4.58 -20.67 25.31
C LYS A 139 -3.50 -20.94 24.28
N LYS A 140 -3.34 -22.19 23.91
CA LYS A 140 -2.49 -22.61 22.80
C LYS A 140 -3.36 -22.72 21.55
N THR A 141 -3.18 -21.80 20.61
CA THR A 141 -4.03 -21.61 19.42
C THR A 141 -3.22 -21.82 18.15
N GLY A 142 -3.83 -22.47 17.14
CA GLY A 142 -3.20 -22.73 15.85
C GLY A 142 -3.35 -21.52 14.90
N PHE A 143 -2.24 -21.08 14.33
CA PHE A 143 -2.17 -19.98 13.36
C PHE A 143 -1.75 -20.52 11.98
N PHE A 144 -2.24 -19.93 10.92
CA PHE A 144 -1.70 -20.14 9.57
C PHE A 144 -0.66 -19.08 9.23
N GLU A 145 0.31 -19.49 8.41
CA GLU A 145 1.40 -18.61 8.00
C GLU A 145 1.02 -17.76 6.79
N VAL A 146 1.44 -16.52 6.81
CA VAL A 146 1.35 -15.57 5.71
C VAL A 146 2.78 -15.21 5.31
N ASP A 147 3.21 -15.68 4.14
CA ASP A 147 4.50 -15.29 3.54
C ASP A 147 4.29 -13.99 2.74
N THR A 148 4.83 -12.90 3.23
CA THR A 148 4.79 -11.60 2.57
C THR A 148 5.90 -11.42 1.54
N GLY A 149 6.76 -12.43 1.35
CA GLY A 149 7.98 -12.28 0.58
C GLY A 149 8.94 -11.33 1.32
N GLU A 150 9.33 -10.28 0.66
CA GLU A 150 10.09 -9.16 1.25
C GLU A 150 9.33 -7.84 1.07
N GLU A 151 8.02 -7.94 0.88
CA GLU A 151 7.17 -6.77 0.70
C GLU A 151 7.05 -5.98 2.01
N ARG A 152 6.97 -4.69 1.89
CA ARG A 152 6.93 -3.77 3.04
C ARG A 152 5.52 -3.49 3.53
N ASP A 153 4.52 -3.87 2.75
CA ASP A 153 3.10 -3.82 3.06
C ASP A 153 2.41 -5.07 2.51
N TRP A 154 1.36 -5.50 3.17
CA TRP A 154 0.62 -6.69 2.76
C TRP A 154 -0.85 -6.62 3.15
N THR A 155 -1.69 -7.26 2.33
CA THR A 155 -3.12 -7.40 2.64
C THR A 155 -3.53 -8.86 2.59
N VAL A 156 -3.91 -9.40 3.75
CA VAL A 156 -4.53 -10.72 3.88
C VAL A 156 -6.01 -10.61 3.55
N ARG A 157 -6.55 -11.58 2.82
CA ARG A 157 -7.99 -11.68 2.54
C ARG A 157 -8.53 -12.95 3.16
N LEU A 158 -9.48 -12.80 4.08
CA LEU A 158 -10.29 -13.92 4.56
C LEU A 158 -11.47 -14.12 3.62
N THR A 159 -11.60 -15.35 3.14
CA THR A 159 -12.72 -15.79 2.31
C THR A 159 -13.48 -16.89 3.05
N ASP A 160 -14.73 -17.08 2.73
CA ASP A 160 -15.45 -18.27 3.22
C ASP A 160 -14.68 -19.53 2.81
N PRO A 161 -14.60 -20.56 3.69
CA PRO A 161 -14.00 -21.83 3.33
C PRO A 161 -14.69 -22.40 2.08
N GLU A 162 -13.91 -22.84 1.11
CA GLU A 162 -14.44 -23.50 -0.07
C GLU A 162 -15.13 -24.82 0.36
N GLY A 163 -16.45 -24.83 0.39
CA GLY A 163 -17.22 -26.03 0.75
C GLY A 163 -18.68 -25.81 1.16
N GLU A 164 -19.09 -24.60 1.53
CA GLU A 164 -20.52 -24.29 1.80
C GLU A 164 -21.23 -23.69 0.59
N ALA A 165 -21.15 -24.36 -0.56
CA ALA A 165 -22.17 -24.18 -1.58
C ALA A 165 -23.48 -24.74 -0.99
N LYS A 166 -24.37 -23.85 -0.54
CA LYS A 166 -25.72 -24.21 -0.12
C LYS A 166 -26.38 -24.98 -1.26
N SER A 167 -26.57 -26.30 -1.08
CA SER A 167 -27.55 -27.05 -1.86
C SER A 167 -28.92 -26.44 -1.52
N GLN A 168 -29.46 -25.67 -2.45
CA GLN A 168 -30.88 -25.31 -2.47
C GLN A 168 -31.70 -26.50 -2.97
#